data_ab7ff7f44deb9f537e01a15b8ac94277
#
_entry.id   ab7ff7f44deb9f537e01a15b8ac94277
#
_cell.length_a   1.000
_cell.length_b   1.000
_cell.length_c   1.000
_cell.angle_alpha   90.00
_cell.angle_beta   90.00
_cell.angle_gamma   90.00
#
_symmetry.space_group_name_H-M   'P 1'
#
loop_
_entity.id
_entity.type
_entity.pdbx_description
1 polymer ?
#
loop_
_entity_poly.entity_id
_entity_poly.type
_entity_poly.pdbx_seq_one_letter_code
_entity_poly.pdbx_strand_id
1 'polypeptide(L)'
;PGYMDRLTNCKIMQIWSSGYDKFNINDAHQRGISVANNHGSNAISVAEHTILMMLGVSRRVPEMHNRVIDGHWAGNDHGMSSHSLHGKTVGIIGLGNIGTLVAARAEAFGMKVLFADPGVEDSPSANWEKMAFGQLLQQSDYITFHVHLGPETKDLINETNLDLLVK
;
A
#
# COMPACT_ATOMS: atom_id res chain seq x y z
N PRO A 1 -27.90 20.04 -13.42
CA PRO A 1 -27.74 18.71 -13.97
C PRO A 1 -26.26 18.35 -13.97
N GLY A 2 -25.92 17.16 -13.41
CA GLY A 2 -24.56 16.66 -13.40
C GLY A 2 -24.09 16.30 -14.82
N TYR A 3 -22.78 16.09 -15.03
CA TYR A 3 -22.25 15.67 -16.33
C TYR A 3 -22.89 14.37 -16.85
N MET A 4 -23.30 13.49 -15.95
CA MET A 4 -23.99 12.22 -16.28
C MET A 4 -25.33 12.44 -16.99
N ASP A 5 -26.06 13.54 -16.70
CA ASP A 5 -27.35 13.85 -17.34
C ASP A 5 -27.24 14.21 -18.82
N ARG A 6 -26.01 14.54 -19.26
CA ARG A 6 -25.70 14.86 -20.67
C ARG A 6 -25.30 13.63 -21.51
N LEU A 7 -25.12 12.47 -20.87
CA LEU A 7 -24.61 11.26 -21.50
C LEU A 7 -25.75 10.36 -21.99
N THR A 8 -26.67 10.90 -22.80
CA THR A 8 -27.91 10.21 -23.24
C THR A 8 -27.67 8.95 -24.07
N ASN A 9 -26.55 8.86 -24.78
CA ASN A 9 -26.21 7.73 -25.68
C ASN A 9 -24.96 6.97 -25.23
N CYS A 10 -24.42 7.26 -24.06
CA CYS A 10 -23.24 6.61 -23.55
C CYS A 10 -23.57 5.16 -23.13
N LYS A 11 -22.77 4.19 -23.56
CA LYS A 11 -22.93 2.77 -23.19
C LYS A 11 -21.80 2.29 -22.29
N ILE A 12 -20.62 2.90 -22.40
CA ILE A 12 -19.45 2.55 -21.61
C ILE A 12 -18.67 3.79 -21.23
N MET A 13 -18.15 3.79 -20.00
CA MET A 13 -17.21 4.81 -19.49
C MET A 13 -15.93 4.12 -19.05
N GLN A 14 -14.79 4.63 -19.52
CA GLN A 14 -13.49 4.19 -19.07
C GLN A 14 -12.90 5.18 -18.08
N ILE A 15 -12.66 4.73 -16.85
CA ILE A 15 -11.90 5.49 -15.84
C ILE A 15 -10.42 5.26 -16.10
N TRP A 16 -9.67 6.32 -16.34
CA TRP A 16 -8.23 6.26 -16.64
C TRP A 16 -7.38 5.71 -15.48
N SER A 17 -7.80 5.96 -14.22
CA SER A 17 -7.09 5.52 -13.03
C SER A 17 -7.47 4.10 -12.60
N SER A 18 -6.62 3.49 -11.78
CA SER A 18 -6.92 2.23 -11.10
C SER A 18 -8.01 2.41 -10.02
N GLY A 19 -7.93 3.52 -9.25
CA GLY A 19 -8.93 3.86 -8.24
C GLY A 19 -10.16 4.53 -8.86
N TYR A 20 -11.34 4.25 -8.31
CA TYR A 20 -12.64 4.76 -8.77
C TYR A 20 -13.55 5.24 -7.64
N ASP A 21 -13.03 5.39 -6.43
CA ASP A 21 -13.75 5.78 -5.21
C ASP A 21 -14.48 7.14 -5.34
N LYS A 22 -14.01 8.03 -6.20
CA LYS A 22 -14.64 9.33 -6.49
C LYS A 22 -15.71 9.28 -7.58
N PHE A 23 -15.92 8.11 -8.19
CA PHE A 23 -16.86 7.94 -9.28
C PHE A 23 -18.16 7.28 -8.79
N ASN A 24 -19.32 7.84 -9.14
CA ASN A 24 -20.61 7.28 -8.77
C ASN A 24 -21.02 6.15 -9.72
N ILE A 25 -20.56 4.93 -9.41
CA ILE A 25 -20.86 3.73 -10.20
C ILE A 25 -22.36 3.43 -10.21
N ASN A 26 -23.06 3.66 -9.09
CA ASN A 26 -24.50 3.38 -8.98
C ASN A 26 -25.32 4.26 -9.95
N ASP A 27 -24.98 5.55 -10.08
CA ASP A 27 -25.64 6.44 -11.03
C ASP A 27 -25.37 6.00 -12.48
N ALA A 28 -24.15 5.56 -12.82
CA ALA A 28 -23.83 5.01 -14.13
C ALA A 28 -24.66 3.75 -14.43
N HIS A 29 -24.73 2.80 -13.50
CA HIS A 29 -25.52 1.57 -13.62
C HIS A 29 -27.01 1.83 -13.81
N GLN A 30 -27.60 2.78 -13.06
CA GLN A 30 -29.01 3.16 -13.21
C GLN A 30 -29.33 3.71 -14.59
N ARG A 31 -28.33 4.27 -15.27
CA ARG A 31 -28.43 4.81 -16.65
C ARG A 31 -28.08 3.78 -17.72
N GLY A 32 -27.79 2.53 -17.34
CA GLY A 32 -27.36 1.47 -18.26
C GLY A 32 -25.97 1.68 -18.87
N ILE A 33 -25.09 2.44 -18.16
CA ILE A 33 -23.72 2.71 -18.57
C ILE A 33 -22.79 1.71 -17.89
N SER A 34 -22.08 0.91 -18.65
CA SER A 34 -21.02 0.04 -18.13
C SER A 34 -19.78 0.88 -17.78
N VAL A 35 -19.17 0.57 -16.64
CA VAL A 35 -17.96 1.29 -16.18
C VAL A 35 -16.78 0.32 -16.14
N ALA A 36 -15.69 0.71 -16.75
CA ALA A 36 -14.40 0.01 -16.69
C ALA A 36 -13.34 0.95 -16.08
N ASN A 37 -12.36 0.37 -15.40
CA ASN A 37 -11.19 1.11 -14.89
C ASN A 37 -9.90 0.52 -15.45
N ASN A 38 -8.77 1.17 -15.17
CA ASN A 38 -7.44 0.72 -15.57
C ASN A 38 -6.77 -0.09 -14.44
N HIS A 39 -7.40 -1.22 -14.08
CA HIS A 39 -7.00 -2.03 -12.94
C HIS A 39 -5.55 -2.54 -13.08
N GLY A 40 -4.75 -2.33 -12.05
CA GLY A 40 -3.37 -2.84 -11.98
C GLY A 40 -2.33 -2.09 -12.81
N SER A 41 -2.72 -1.11 -13.63
CA SER A 41 -1.80 -0.40 -14.54
C SER A 41 -0.61 0.29 -13.85
N ASN A 42 -0.78 0.72 -12.60
CA ASN A 42 0.24 1.39 -11.81
C ASN A 42 0.86 0.47 -10.74
N ALA A 43 0.57 -0.83 -10.75
CA ALA A 43 0.93 -1.72 -9.65
C ALA A 43 2.44 -1.81 -9.44
N ILE A 44 3.22 -1.88 -10.51
CA ILE A 44 4.69 -1.92 -10.46
C ILE A 44 5.22 -0.63 -9.82
N SER A 45 4.81 0.52 -10.34
CA SER A 45 5.30 1.82 -9.86
C SER A 45 4.93 2.07 -8.40
N VAL A 46 3.73 1.68 -7.97
CA VAL A 46 3.30 1.81 -6.57
C VAL A 46 4.09 0.87 -5.67
N ALA A 47 4.36 -0.37 -6.10
CA ALA A 47 5.17 -1.30 -5.33
C ALA A 47 6.62 -0.81 -5.16
N GLU A 48 7.22 -0.25 -6.22
CA GLU A 48 8.55 0.35 -6.17
C GLU A 48 8.58 1.56 -5.23
N HIS A 49 7.58 2.43 -5.32
CA HIS A 49 7.45 3.59 -4.44
C HIS A 49 7.28 3.16 -2.97
N THR A 50 6.56 2.09 -2.69
CA THR A 50 6.40 1.54 -1.34
C THR A 50 7.76 1.13 -0.75
N ILE A 51 8.58 0.41 -1.50
CA ILE A 51 9.95 0.04 -1.07
C ILE A 51 10.83 1.29 -0.91
N LEU A 52 10.73 2.25 -1.83
CA LEU A 52 11.46 3.53 -1.72
C LEU A 52 11.11 4.25 -0.42
N MET A 53 9.83 4.32 -0.03
CA MET A 53 9.41 4.95 1.22
C MET A 53 9.94 4.22 2.44
N MET A 54 9.91 2.88 2.47
CA MET A 54 10.48 2.08 3.55
C MET A 54 12.00 2.35 3.68
N LEU A 55 12.73 2.34 2.57
CA LEU A 55 14.16 2.66 2.54
C LEU A 55 14.40 4.12 2.96
N GLY A 56 13.59 5.04 2.49
CA GLY A 56 13.68 6.47 2.81
C GLY A 56 13.58 6.75 4.31
N VAL A 57 12.65 6.07 4.98
CA VAL A 57 12.48 6.18 6.44
C VAL A 57 13.62 5.46 7.16
N SER A 58 13.91 4.22 6.82
CA SER A 58 14.92 3.42 7.52
C SER A 58 16.32 3.98 7.39
N ARG A 59 16.63 4.65 6.27
CA ARG A 59 17.94 5.28 5.99
C ARG A 59 17.96 6.78 6.24
N ARG A 60 16.84 7.38 6.70
CA ARG A 60 16.70 8.82 6.96
C ARG A 60 17.10 9.69 5.76
N VAL A 61 16.73 9.24 4.55
CA VAL A 61 17.18 9.84 3.29
C VAL A 61 16.91 11.35 3.21
N PRO A 62 15.72 11.89 3.57
CA PRO A 62 15.48 13.34 3.50
C PRO A 62 16.40 14.15 4.40
N GLU A 63 16.66 13.65 5.61
CA GLU A 63 17.57 14.35 6.54
C GLU A 63 19.01 14.32 6.05
N MET A 64 19.47 13.16 5.58
CA MET A 64 20.80 13.01 5.04
C MET A 64 21.02 13.89 3.81
N HIS A 65 20.01 13.97 2.93
CA HIS A 65 20.03 14.85 1.77
C HIS A 65 20.20 16.32 2.17
N ASN A 66 19.39 16.81 3.11
CA ASN A 66 19.46 18.20 3.57
C ASN A 66 20.82 18.52 4.20
N ARG A 67 21.35 17.62 5.03
CA ARG A 67 22.68 17.83 5.62
C ARG A 67 23.78 17.95 4.58
N VAL A 68 23.75 17.13 3.54
CA VAL A 68 24.75 17.22 2.44
C VAL A 68 24.61 18.55 1.70
N ILE A 69 23.38 19.01 1.42
CA ILE A 69 23.14 20.32 0.79
C ILE A 69 23.72 21.47 1.66
N ASP A 70 23.55 21.37 2.98
CA ASP A 70 24.05 22.35 3.94
C ASP A 70 25.58 22.27 4.16
N GLY A 71 26.28 21.44 3.38
CA GLY A 71 27.74 21.27 3.43
C GLY A 71 28.23 20.36 4.58
N HIS A 72 27.34 19.66 5.26
CA HIS A 72 27.68 18.74 6.32
C HIS A 72 27.82 17.32 5.78
N TRP A 73 29.05 16.83 5.65
CA TRP A 73 29.28 15.42 5.41
C TRP A 73 28.94 14.65 6.67
N ALA A 74 27.86 13.86 6.60
CA ALA A 74 27.47 13.02 7.71
C ALA A 74 28.41 11.81 7.77
N GLY A 75 29.40 11.89 8.63
CA GLY A 75 30.20 10.73 8.99
C GLY A 75 29.39 9.67 9.76
N ASN A 76 29.98 9.04 10.76
CA ASN A 76 29.35 7.98 11.54
C ASN A 76 28.23 8.42 12.51
N ASP A 77 27.94 9.73 12.58
CA ASP A 77 27.00 10.33 13.55
C ASP A 77 25.58 9.79 13.46
N HIS A 78 25.18 9.21 12.31
CA HIS A 78 23.84 8.65 12.05
C HIS A 78 23.84 7.12 11.91
N GLY A 79 24.98 6.45 12.01
CA GLY A 79 25.07 5.00 11.89
C GLY A 79 24.18 4.26 12.90
N MET A 80 24.03 4.83 14.10
CA MET A 80 23.21 4.24 15.16
C MET A 80 21.70 4.46 14.98
N SER A 81 21.28 5.40 14.14
CA SER A 81 19.87 5.73 13.91
C SER A 81 19.34 5.30 12.54
N SER A 82 20.20 4.76 11.68
CA SER A 82 19.84 4.16 10.40
C SER A 82 19.71 2.64 10.53
N HIS A 83 18.71 2.08 9.89
CA HIS A 83 18.42 0.64 9.95
C HIS A 83 18.39 0.03 8.55
N SER A 84 18.69 -1.27 8.47
CA SER A 84 18.44 -2.07 7.27
C SER A 84 17.02 -2.62 7.29
N LEU A 85 16.45 -2.87 6.11
CA LEU A 85 15.20 -3.63 5.99
C LEU A 85 15.43 -5.12 6.26
N HIS A 86 16.64 -5.62 6.02
CA HIS A 86 17.01 -7.02 6.25
C HIS A 86 16.71 -7.44 7.70
N GLY A 87 16.03 -8.57 7.86
CA GLY A 87 15.64 -9.12 9.16
C GLY A 87 14.46 -8.41 9.82
N LYS A 88 13.90 -7.35 9.21
CA LYS A 88 12.70 -6.67 9.66
C LYS A 88 11.44 -7.36 9.14
N THR A 89 10.31 -7.11 9.78
CA THR A 89 9.01 -7.67 9.40
C THR A 89 8.17 -6.60 8.71
N VAL A 90 7.64 -6.91 7.53
CA VAL A 90 6.63 -6.10 6.87
C VAL A 90 5.26 -6.77 6.96
N GLY A 91 4.25 -6.02 7.41
CA GLY A 91 2.85 -6.38 7.38
C GLY A 91 2.15 -5.75 6.19
N ILE A 92 1.60 -6.57 5.32
CA ILE A 92 0.92 -6.15 4.09
C ILE A 92 -0.58 -6.38 4.26
N ILE A 93 -1.36 -5.32 4.18
CA ILE A 93 -2.81 -5.37 4.26
C ILE A 93 -3.36 -5.23 2.84
N GLY A 94 -3.94 -6.33 2.33
CA GLY A 94 -4.34 -6.50 0.94
C GLY A 94 -3.22 -7.10 0.08
N LEU A 95 -3.36 -8.36 -0.33
CA LEU A 95 -2.40 -9.09 -1.16
C LEU A 95 -2.88 -9.19 -2.63
N GLY A 96 -3.42 -8.08 -3.15
CA GLY A 96 -3.78 -7.92 -4.56
C GLY A 96 -2.56 -7.63 -5.46
N ASN A 97 -2.79 -7.02 -6.63
CA ASN A 97 -1.73 -6.73 -7.61
C ASN A 97 -0.54 -5.98 -7.02
N ILE A 98 -0.78 -4.97 -6.19
CA ILE A 98 0.28 -4.17 -5.57
C ILE A 98 0.91 -4.93 -4.41
N GLY A 99 0.09 -5.44 -3.48
CA GLY A 99 0.58 -6.13 -2.29
C GLY A 99 1.48 -7.32 -2.59
N THR A 100 1.13 -8.12 -3.60
CA THR A 100 1.96 -9.24 -4.08
C THR A 100 3.33 -8.77 -4.61
N LEU A 101 3.35 -7.67 -5.37
CA LEU A 101 4.60 -7.10 -5.88
C LEU A 101 5.47 -6.49 -4.77
N VAL A 102 4.85 -5.92 -3.75
CA VAL A 102 5.55 -5.42 -2.55
C VAL A 102 6.12 -6.58 -1.76
N ALA A 103 5.34 -7.64 -1.53
CA ALA A 103 5.77 -8.84 -0.82
C ALA A 103 7.02 -9.46 -1.43
N ALA A 104 7.00 -9.68 -2.76
CA ALA A 104 8.15 -10.25 -3.47
C ALA A 104 9.41 -9.38 -3.37
N ARG A 105 9.26 -8.05 -3.42
CA ARG A 105 10.38 -7.12 -3.27
C ARG A 105 10.90 -7.09 -1.83
N ALA A 106 10.00 -7.06 -0.84
CA ALA A 106 10.38 -7.08 0.58
C ALA A 106 11.12 -8.38 0.94
N GLU A 107 10.67 -9.52 0.42
CA GLU A 107 11.35 -10.81 0.55
C GLU A 107 12.77 -10.75 -0.03
N ALA A 108 12.96 -10.14 -1.20
CA ALA A 108 14.28 -9.97 -1.81
C ALA A 108 15.23 -9.07 -0.98
N PHE A 109 14.67 -8.17 -0.16
CA PHE A 109 15.43 -7.41 0.84
C PHE A 109 15.70 -8.18 2.13
N GLY A 110 15.30 -9.45 2.22
CA GLY A 110 15.47 -10.29 3.41
C GLY A 110 14.54 -9.93 4.56
N MET A 111 13.39 -9.34 4.27
CA MET A 111 12.34 -9.08 5.26
C MET A 111 11.49 -10.34 5.51
N LYS A 112 10.99 -10.51 6.72
CA LYS A 112 9.87 -11.41 6.99
C LYS A 112 8.59 -10.76 6.45
N VAL A 113 7.81 -11.50 5.64
CA VAL A 113 6.57 -11.02 5.05
C VAL A 113 5.36 -11.63 5.77
N LEU A 114 4.56 -10.76 6.38
CA LEU A 114 3.24 -11.08 6.91
C LEU A 114 2.18 -10.42 6.05
N PHE A 115 1.03 -11.07 5.85
CA PHE A 115 -0.06 -10.45 5.14
C PHE A 115 -1.43 -10.75 5.77
N ALA A 116 -2.35 -9.82 5.60
CA ALA A 116 -3.76 -9.96 5.93
C ALA A 116 -4.60 -9.62 4.69
N ASP A 117 -5.29 -10.62 4.16
CA ASP A 117 -6.23 -10.48 3.05
C ASP A 117 -7.29 -11.57 3.19
N PRO A 118 -8.59 -11.22 3.38
CA PRO A 118 -9.66 -12.21 3.48
C PRO A 118 -9.93 -12.95 2.16
N GLY A 119 -9.60 -12.35 1.02
CA GLY A 119 -9.80 -12.94 -0.31
C GLY A 119 -8.71 -13.92 -0.75
N VAL A 120 -7.62 -14.04 0.02
CA VAL A 120 -6.51 -14.96 -0.27
C VAL A 120 -6.55 -16.11 0.73
N GLU A 121 -6.94 -17.31 0.31
CA GLU A 121 -6.99 -18.48 1.19
C GLU A 121 -5.60 -19.05 1.43
N ASP A 122 -4.86 -19.33 0.35
CA ASP A 122 -3.51 -19.89 0.40
C ASP A 122 -2.48 -18.85 0.04
N SER A 123 -1.35 -18.87 0.75
CA SER A 123 -0.24 -17.96 0.45
C SER A 123 0.36 -18.26 -0.93
N PRO A 124 0.58 -17.23 -1.78
CA PRO A 124 1.26 -17.41 -3.07
C PRO A 124 2.73 -17.82 -2.96
N SER A 125 3.33 -17.66 -1.78
CA SER A 125 4.72 -18.06 -1.48
C SER A 125 4.77 -18.79 -0.14
N ALA A 126 5.57 -19.85 -0.06
CA ALA A 126 5.81 -20.56 1.19
C ALA A 126 6.50 -19.69 2.26
N ASN A 127 7.11 -18.58 1.85
CA ASN A 127 7.84 -17.66 2.74
C ASN A 127 6.96 -16.51 3.27
N TRP A 128 5.71 -16.39 2.81
CA TRP A 128 4.79 -15.34 3.24
C TRP A 128 3.74 -15.94 4.17
N GLU A 129 3.58 -15.35 5.33
CA GLU A 129 2.71 -15.88 6.38
C GLU A 129 1.41 -15.10 6.44
N LYS A 130 0.26 -15.80 6.23
CA LYS A 130 -1.06 -15.22 6.43
C LYS A 130 -1.34 -15.07 7.92
N MET A 131 -1.89 -13.91 8.30
CA MET A 131 -2.12 -13.58 9.69
C MET A 131 -3.42 -12.79 9.88
N ALA A 132 -4.01 -12.88 11.07
CA ALA A 132 -5.11 -12.01 11.44
C ALA A 132 -4.62 -10.55 11.54
N PHE A 133 -5.47 -9.59 11.14
CA PHE A 133 -5.13 -8.15 11.08
C PHE A 133 -4.48 -7.63 12.35
N GLY A 134 -5.10 -7.86 13.54
CA GLY A 134 -4.55 -7.39 14.81
C GLY A 134 -3.18 -7.98 15.17
N GLN A 135 -2.96 -9.27 14.84
CA GLN A 135 -1.65 -9.91 15.07
C GLN A 135 -0.58 -9.35 14.12
N LEU A 136 -0.96 -9.07 12.87
CA LEU A 136 -0.08 -8.43 11.90
C LEU A 136 0.39 -7.07 12.40
N LEU A 137 -0.51 -6.23 12.93
CA LEU A 137 -0.16 -4.92 13.49
C LEU A 137 0.89 -5.04 14.59
N GLN A 138 0.73 -6.01 15.52
CA GLN A 138 1.65 -6.20 16.64
C GLN A 138 3.03 -6.73 16.25
N GLN A 139 3.12 -7.49 15.15
CA GLN A 139 4.35 -8.18 14.77
C GLN A 139 5.17 -7.45 13.70
N SER A 140 4.62 -6.41 13.09
CA SER A 140 5.24 -5.71 11.97
C SER A 140 6.12 -4.55 12.42
N ASP A 141 7.30 -4.41 11.82
CA ASP A 141 8.14 -3.21 11.93
C ASP A 141 7.70 -2.14 10.91
N TYR A 142 7.14 -2.59 9.77
CA TYR A 142 6.58 -1.76 8.71
C TYR A 142 5.21 -2.29 8.36
N ILE A 143 4.24 -1.40 8.17
CA ILE A 143 2.88 -1.74 7.77
C ILE A 143 2.55 -0.97 6.50
N THR A 144 1.97 -1.67 5.52
CA THR A 144 1.58 -1.06 4.25
C THR A 144 0.20 -1.53 3.82
N PHE A 145 -0.60 -0.61 3.31
CA PHE A 145 -1.99 -0.83 2.93
C PHE A 145 -2.14 -0.80 1.43
N HIS A 146 -2.67 -1.87 0.86
CA HIS A 146 -2.92 -2.04 -0.57
C HIS A 146 -4.34 -2.53 -0.83
N VAL A 147 -5.29 -1.99 -0.08
CA VAL A 147 -6.72 -2.26 -0.19
C VAL A 147 -7.44 -1.09 -0.84
N HIS A 148 -8.56 -1.36 -1.50
CA HIS A 148 -9.45 -0.30 -1.97
C HIS A 148 -10.16 0.37 -0.81
N LEU A 149 -10.45 1.67 -0.93
CA LEU A 149 -11.30 2.37 0.02
C LEU A 149 -12.75 1.93 -0.16
N GLY A 150 -13.30 1.33 0.86
CA GLY A 150 -14.68 0.86 0.90
C GLY A 150 -15.21 0.85 2.34
N PRO A 151 -16.47 0.49 2.55
CA PRO A 151 -17.07 0.46 3.89
C PRO A 151 -16.30 -0.42 4.88
N GLU A 152 -15.74 -1.55 4.41
CA GLU A 152 -15.01 -2.51 5.23
C GLU A 152 -13.54 -2.14 5.46
N THR A 153 -12.99 -1.24 4.64
CA THR A 153 -11.57 -0.83 4.69
C THR A 153 -11.39 0.62 5.13
N LYS A 154 -12.49 1.33 5.35
CA LYS A 154 -12.47 2.67 5.91
C LYS A 154 -12.04 2.60 7.38
N ASP A 155 -11.15 3.50 7.78
CA ASP A 155 -10.68 3.64 9.15
C ASP A 155 -10.14 2.33 9.76
N LEU A 156 -9.40 1.52 8.96
CA LEU A 156 -8.76 0.28 9.41
C LEU A 156 -7.83 0.51 10.61
N ILE A 157 -7.10 1.61 10.62
CA ILE A 157 -6.40 2.08 11.82
C ILE A 157 -7.30 3.10 12.49
N ASN A 158 -7.58 2.86 13.75
CA ASN A 158 -8.47 3.68 14.57
C ASN A 158 -8.07 3.58 16.05
N GLU A 159 -8.76 4.32 16.92
CA GLU A 159 -8.46 4.38 18.36
C GLU A 159 -8.44 3.01 19.05
N THR A 160 -9.19 2.02 18.56
CA THR A 160 -9.28 0.70 19.22
C THR A 160 -8.09 -0.21 18.90
N ASN A 161 -7.32 0.07 17.87
CA ASN A 161 -6.18 -0.75 17.44
C ASN A 161 -4.85 0.03 17.33
N LEU A 162 -4.87 1.32 17.62
CA LEU A 162 -3.67 2.16 17.57
C LEU A 162 -2.59 1.66 18.54
N ASP A 163 -3.00 1.18 19.71
CA ASP A 163 -2.09 0.64 20.73
C ASP A 163 -1.38 -0.66 20.29
N LEU A 164 -1.87 -1.33 19.24
CA LEU A 164 -1.22 -2.51 18.65
C LEU A 164 0.01 -2.15 17.81
N LEU A 165 0.18 -0.88 17.45
CA LEU A 165 1.30 -0.39 16.61
C LEU A 165 2.57 -0.09 17.43
N VAL A 166 2.53 -0.28 18.73
CA VAL A 166 3.67 0.03 19.63
C VAL A 166 4.61 -1.16 19.65
N LYS A 167 5.76 -0.99 18.97
CA LYS A 167 6.90 -1.90 19.00
C LYS A 167 8.17 -1.18 19.40
#